data_f8f0da5ea47dfc75b38be2ebbbcea202
#
_entry.id   f8f0da5ea47dfc75b38be2ebbbcea202
#
_cell.length_a   1.000
_cell.length_b   1.000
_cell.length_c   1.000
_cell.angle_alpha   90.00
_cell.angle_beta   90.00
_cell.angle_gamma   90.00
#
_symmetry.space_group_name_H-M   'P 1'
#
loop_
_entity.id
_entity.type
_entity.pdbx_description
1 polymer ?
#
loop_
_entity_poly.entity_id
_entity_poly.type
_entity_poly.pdbx_seq_one_letter_code
_entity_poly.pdbx_strand_id
1 'polypeptide(L)'
;MKKRNAKSGFFLALAVLVLVLAGAWFFWGRSPAVPSPSSPGGTVQEDEAARLVHKMSPEEKIGQLMMIGLAGTTIDDQAQRQLEYCHAGNVILFDRNMDRPDQVQHLTKKIDTTIRKKSGVMPFIALDQEGGQVLRMRKAFPPIPSEQAIGQSGQPEQAKQWALMTGTELKKLGINVNFAPVVDLGSQAERSYSLDPGVVTQFAHEAVAGYGQAGIWCSLKHFPGIGKVKTDPHIDGDSVNSSKDELLKQDLKPFENLIKHEDNQKMFIMVSNVTFPALDPNLPACVSKPIMTDLLRNTFGYQGLIVSDDMEMGAMAKHYAFADMGVMAIKAGADMVLVCHEYAHERETYDGLLREYKNNADFRNLVDEKVTRIVRTKLNHQ
;
A
#
# COMPACT_ATOMS: atom_id res chain seq x y z
N MET A 1 59.33 40.84 -58.66
CA MET A 1 58.44 40.16 -59.63
C MET A 1 58.45 38.66 -59.33
N LYS A 2 57.35 38.14 -59.09
CA LYS A 2 56.75 36.79 -59.25
C LYS A 2 55.81 36.44 -58.10
N LYS A 3 54.55 36.66 -58.33
CA LYS A 3 53.44 36.14 -57.53
C LYS A 3 53.42 34.62 -57.68
N ARG A 4 53.47 33.86 -56.61
CA ARG A 4 53.30 32.43 -56.57
C ARG A 4 51.86 32.12 -56.03
N ASN A 5 51.15 31.32 -56.79
CA ASN A 5 49.80 30.95 -56.62
C ASN A 5 49.53 30.18 -55.33
N ALA A 6 48.71 30.75 -54.44
CA ALA A 6 48.19 30.14 -53.19
C ALA A 6 46.79 29.52 -53.33
N LYS A 7 46.50 28.91 -54.49
CA LYS A 7 45.18 28.33 -54.75
C LYS A 7 45.06 26.80 -54.79
N SER A 8 46.21 26.10 -54.79
CA SER A 8 46.25 24.64 -54.92
C SER A 8 46.20 23.89 -53.58
N GLY A 9 46.59 24.54 -52.49
CA GLY A 9 46.58 23.90 -51.15
C GLY A 9 45.24 23.87 -50.44
N PHE A 10 44.30 24.78 -50.80
CA PHE A 10 43.04 24.90 -50.11
C PHE A 10 42.00 23.81 -50.50
N PHE A 11 42.07 23.34 -51.74
CA PHE A 11 41.17 22.26 -52.20
C PHE A 11 41.55 20.87 -51.70
N LEU A 12 42.83 20.62 -51.45
CA LEU A 12 43.31 19.34 -50.93
C LEU A 12 42.99 19.19 -49.43
N ALA A 13 43.04 20.27 -48.66
CA ALA A 13 42.69 20.30 -47.25
C ALA A 13 41.17 20.11 -47.01
N LEU A 14 40.34 20.66 -47.92
CA LEU A 14 38.88 20.52 -47.81
C LEU A 14 38.41 19.09 -48.16
N ALA A 15 39.06 18.43 -49.14
CA ALA A 15 38.73 17.05 -49.53
C ALA A 15 39.08 16.03 -48.41
N VAL A 16 40.21 16.24 -47.70
CA VAL A 16 40.60 15.37 -46.58
C VAL A 16 39.67 15.58 -45.37
N LEU A 17 39.22 16.81 -45.11
CA LEU A 17 38.29 17.11 -44.01
C LEU A 17 36.92 16.49 -44.24
N VAL A 18 36.39 16.49 -45.48
CA VAL A 18 35.11 15.88 -45.82
C VAL A 18 35.17 14.34 -45.73
N LEU A 19 36.32 13.70 -46.09
CA LEU A 19 36.45 12.25 -45.93
C LEU A 19 36.62 11.81 -44.48
N VAL A 20 37.22 12.61 -43.63
CA VAL A 20 37.36 12.32 -42.18
C VAL A 20 36.02 12.50 -41.48
N LEU A 21 35.22 13.50 -41.85
CA LEU A 21 33.87 13.70 -41.28
C LEU A 21 32.86 12.65 -41.77
N ALA A 22 32.95 12.21 -43.02
CA ALA A 22 32.13 11.12 -43.54
C ALA A 22 32.49 9.75 -42.91
N GLY A 23 33.78 9.50 -42.64
CA GLY A 23 34.26 8.30 -41.94
C GLY A 23 33.80 8.28 -40.46
N ALA A 24 33.82 9.41 -39.77
CA ALA A 24 33.37 9.55 -38.40
C ALA A 24 31.84 9.34 -38.28
N TRP A 25 31.09 9.79 -39.29
CA TRP A 25 29.60 9.59 -39.31
C TRP A 25 29.22 8.14 -39.59
N PHE A 26 30.05 7.39 -40.36
CA PHE A 26 29.82 5.98 -40.64
C PHE A 26 30.17 5.04 -39.48
N PHE A 27 31.14 5.45 -38.62
CA PHE A 27 31.54 4.70 -37.44
C PHE A 27 30.73 5.06 -36.16
N TRP A 28 30.12 6.25 -36.09
CA TRP A 28 29.34 6.67 -34.91
C TRP A 28 27.84 6.42 -35.09
N GLY A 29 27.37 6.06 -36.26
CA GLY A 29 25.97 5.75 -36.57
C GLY A 29 25.55 4.31 -36.28
N ARG A 30 26.45 3.44 -35.83
CA ARG A 30 26.11 2.07 -35.36
C ARG A 30 26.51 1.94 -33.90
N SER A 31 25.68 2.47 -33.01
CA SER A 31 25.62 1.91 -31.67
C SER A 31 25.25 0.44 -31.82
N PRO A 32 26.04 -0.51 -31.26
CA PRO A 32 25.57 -1.87 -31.14
C PRO A 32 24.27 -1.78 -30.40
N ALA A 33 23.22 -2.37 -30.93
CA ALA A 33 22.00 -2.58 -30.18
C ALA A 33 22.41 -3.27 -28.89
N VAL A 34 22.37 -2.52 -27.79
CA VAL A 34 22.45 -3.11 -26.46
C VAL A 34 21.27 -4.07 -26.46
N PRO A 35 21.48 -5.39 -26.34
CA PRO A 35 20.36 -6.29 -26.14
C PRO A 35 19.65 -5.74 -24.91
N SER A 36 18.38 -5.35 -25.07
CA SER A 36 17.50 -5.08 -23.94
C SER A 36 17.76 -6.19 -22.94
N PRO A 37 18.05 -5.90 -21.66
CA PRO A 37 18.12 -6.97 -20.70
C PRO A 37 16.80 -7.69 -20.82
N SER A 38 16.83 -8.88 -21.40
CA SER A 38 15.77 -9.84 -21.25
C SER A 38 15.62 -9.95 -19.75
N SER A 39 14.53 -9.39 -19.20
CA SER A 39 14.19 -9.56 -17.80
C SER A 39 14.16 -11.07 -17.55
N PRO A 40 15.10 -11.62 -16.78
CA PRO A 40 15.02 -13.02 -16.39
C PRO A 40 13.94 -13.06 -15.32
N GLY A 41 12.77 -13.60 -15.66
CA GLY A 41 11.80 -13.97 -14.69
C GLY A 41 10.53 -13.12 -14.64
N GLY A 42 9.96 -12.72 -15.77
CA GLY A 42 8.51 -12.48 -15.90
C GLY A 42 7.81 -13.83 -15.82
N THR A 43 7.51 -14.22 -14.64
CA THR A 43 7.56 -15.56 -14.11
C THR A 43 6.22 -16.27 -14.26
N VAL A 44 6.27 -17.58 -14.23
CA VAL A 44 5.16 -18.53 -14.07
C VAL A 44 4.11 -18.01 -13.05
N GLN A 45 4.52 -17.26 -12.00
CA GLN A 45 3.65 -16.67 -10.99
C GLN A 45 2.79 -15.49 -11.48
N GLU A 46 3.28 -14.66 -12.39
CA GLU A 46 2.48 -13.58 -12.97
C GLU A 46 1.35 -14.14 -13.83
N ASP A 47 1.66 -15.13 -14.60
CA ASP A 47 0.69 -15.91 -15.36
C ASP A 47 -0.25 -16.71 -14.45
N GLU A 48 0.22 -17.19 -13.29
CA GLU A 48 -0.60 -17.92 -12.31
C GLU A 48 -1.62 -17.01 -11.63
N ALA A 49 -1.25 -15.80 -11.20
CA ALA A 49 -2.18 -14.85 -10.63
C ALA A 49 -3.30 -14.47 -11.62
N ALA A 50 -2.94 -14.15 -12.86
CA ALA A 50 -3.90 -13.84 -13.90
C ALA A 50 -4.83 -15.04 -14.20
N ARG A 51 -4.29 -16.26 -14.25
CA ARG A 51 -5.08 -17.49 -14.45
C ARG A 51 -6.06 -17.76 -13.31
N LEU A 52 -5.66 -17.52 -12.07
CA LEU A 52 -6.54 -17.67 -10.91
C LEU A 52 -7.67 -16.64 -10.97
N VAL A 53 -7.34 -15.37 -11.21
CA VAL A 53 -8.33 -14.29 -11.31
C VAL A 53 -9.30 -14.50 -12.47
N HIS A 54 -8.84 -15.04 -13.60
CA HIS A 54 -9.73 -15.37 -14.72
C HIS A 54 -10.79 -16.44 -14.36
N LYS A 55 -10.48 -17.34 -13.41
CA LYS A 55 -11.40 -18.37 -12.93
C LYS A 55 -12.35 -17.89 -11.83
N MET A 56 -12.04 -16.76 -11.19
CA MET A 56 -12.88 -16.21 -10.14
C MET A 56 -14.20 -15.68 -10.68
N SER A 57 -15.29 -15.95 -9.97
CA SER A 57 -16.57 -15.30 -10.22
C SER A 57 -16.51 -13.78 -9.94
N PRO A 58 -17.45 -12.99 -10.46
CA PRO A 58 -17.57 -11.57 -10.08
C PRO A 58 -17.61 -11.37 -8.56
N GLU A 59 -18.34 -12.22 -7.87
CA GLU A 59 -18.53 -12.20 -6.41
C GLU A 59 -17.19 -12.43 -5.68
N GLU A 60 -16.40 -13.41 -6.10
CA GLU A 60 -15.08 -13.69 -5.53
C GLU A 60 -14.08 -12.56 -5.81
N LYS A 61 -14.10 -11.97 -7.00
CA LYS A 61 -13.25 -10.82 -7.34
C LYS A 61 -13.55 -9.62 -6.43
N ILE A 62 -14.83 -9.30 -6.22
CA ILE A 62 -15.22 -8.23 -5.31
C ILE A 62 -14.78 -8.54 -3.88
N GLY A 63 -14.94 -9.78 -3.43
CA GLY A 63 -14.47 -10.20 -2.11
C GLY A 63 -12.96 -10.01 -1.89
N GLN A 64 -12.13 -10.13 -2.93
CA GLN A 64 -10.68 -9.86 -2.83
C GLN A 64 -10.38 -8.37 -2.59
N LEU A 65 -11.22 -7.45 -3.06
CA LEU A 65 -11.07 -6.01 -2.84
C LEU A 65 -11.44 -5.57 -1.42
N MET A 66 -12.06 -6.44 -0.62
CA MET A 66 -12.56 -6.07 0.70
C MET A 66 -11.71 -6.70 1.81
N MET A 67 -11.45 -5.91 2.84
CA MET A 67 -10.96 -6.37 4.14
C MET A 67 -12.05 -6.07 5.17
N ILE A 68 -12.64 -7.11 5.74
CA ILE A 68 -13.80 -7.01 6.64
C ILE A 68 -13.42 -7.36 8.08
N GLY A 69 -14.19 -6.85 9.04
CA GLY A 69 -14.04 -7.22 10.44
C GLY A 69 -14.92 -8.41 10.84
N LEU A 70 -14.73 -8.87 12.08
CA LEU A 70 -15.54 -9.90 12.70
C LEU A 70 -16.09 -9.40 14.04
N ALA A 71 -17.28 -9.86 14.42
CA ALA A 71 -17.94 -9.41 15.65
C ALA A 71 -17.35 -10.04 16.91
N GLY A 72 -16.87 -11.29 16.85
CA GLY A 72 -16.49 -12.07 18.04
C GLY A 72 -15.16 -12.81 17.91
N THR A 73 -14.89 -13.65 18.89
CA THR A 73 -13.64 -14.41 19.05
C THR A 73 -13.64 -15.74 18.29
N THR A 74 -14.73 -16.10 17.62
CA THR A 74 -14.88 -17.35 16.85
C THR A 74 -15.65 -17.08 15.56
N ILE A 75 -15.52 -17.99 14.59
CA ILE A 75 -16.40 -18.02 13.41
C ILE A 75 -17.67 -18.76 13.80
N ASP A 76 -18.62 -18.02 14.36
CA ASP A 76 -19.98 -18.50 14.60
C ASP A 76 -20.82 -18.48 13.31
N ASP A 77 -22.10 -18.87 13.39
CA ASP A 77 -22.97 -18.92 12.22
C ASP A 77 -23.19 -17.55 11.57
N GLN A 78 -23.13 -16.46 12.34
CA GLN A 78 -23.28 -15.12 11.81
C GLN A 78 -22.02 -14.69 11.06
N ALA A 79 -20.85 -14.89 11.65
CA ALA A 79 -19.56 -14.63 11.02
C ALA A 79 -19.36 -15.49 9.76
N GLN A 80 -19.77 -16.79 9.82
CA GLN A 80 -19.72 -17.68 8.67
C GLN A 80 -20.57 -17.15 7.51
N ARG A 81 -21.84 -16.78 7.79
CA ARG A 81 -22.72 -16.17 6.78
C ARG A 81 -22.16 -14.85 6.22
N GLN A 82 -21.48 -14.05 7.03
CA GLN A 82 -20.89 -12.81 6.59
C GLN A 82 -19.71 -13.04 5.63
N LEU A 83 -18.79 -13.94 6.00
CA LEU A 83 -17.68 -14.34 5.12
C LEU A 83 -18.18 -14.92 3.79
N GLU A 84 -19.27 -15.69 3.84
CA GLU A 84 -19.88 -16.28 2.64
C GLU A 84 -20.59 -15.24 1.77
N TYR A 85 -21.35 -14.32 2.38
CA TYR A 85 -22.08 -13.27 1.66
C TYR A 85 -21.13 -12.34 0.90
N CYS A 86 -20.13 -11.81 1.60
CA CYS A 86 -19.15 -10.90 1.01
C CYS A 86 -18.09 -11.63 0.18
N HIS A 87 -18.10 -12.95 0.07
CA HIS A 87 -17.00 -13.71 -0.52
C HIS A 87 -15.63 -13.24 -0.01
N ALA A 88 -15.56 -12.91 1.29
CA ALA A 88 -14.46 -12.17 1.88
C ALA A 88 -13.10 -12.76 1.54
N GLY A 89 -12.22 -11.93 1.02
CA GLY A 89 -10.84 -12.29 0.67
C GLY A 89 -9.84 -11.97 1.77
N ASN A 90 -10.19 -11.04 2.69
CA ASN A 90 -9.29 -10.53 3.72
C ASN A 90 -10.07 -10.18 4.98
N VAL A 91 -9.38 -10.25 6.14
CA VAL A 91 -9.99 -9.99 7.46
C VAL A 91 -9.05 -9.11 8.29
N ILE A 92 -9.61 -8.15 9.01
CA ILE A 92 -8.91 -7.38 10.05
C ILE A 92 -9.45 -7.77 11.43
N LEU A 93 -8.54 -7.89 12.40
CA LEU A 93 -8.85 -8.26 13.78
C LEU A 93 -8.62 -7.10 14.74
N PHE A 94 -9.50 -6.99 15.74
CA PHE A 94 -9.47 -6.00 16.81
C PHE A 94 -9.46 -6.68 18.18
N ASP A 95 -9.35 -5.91 19.27
CA ASP A 95 -9.41 -6.45 20.64
C ASP A 95 -10.64 -7.33 20.91
N ARG A 96 -11.78 -7.00 20.30
CA ARG A 96 -13.02 -7.81 20.41
C ARG A 96 -12.90 -9.23 19.87
N ASN A 97 -11.88 -9.48 19.04
CA ASN A 97 -11.60 -10.79 18.44
C ASN A 97 -10.55 -11.60 19.20
N MET A 98 -9.91 -11.01 20.22
CA MET A 98 -8.69 -11.54 20.82
C MET A 98 -8.80 -11.65 22.34
N ASP A 99 -8.83 -12.87 22.86
CA ASP A 99 -8.86 -13.16 24.29
C ASP A 99 -7.52 -13.77 24.75
N ARG A 100 -7.08 -14.84 24.09
CA ARG A 100 -5.84 -15.58 24.40
C ARG A 100 -5.13 -15.99 23.10
N PRO A 101 -3.79 -16.18 23.15
CA PRO A 101 -3.03 -16.57 21.96
C PRO A 101 -3.52 -17.85 21.26
N ASP A 102 -3.87 -18.88 22.02
CA ASP A 102 -4.41 -20.15 21.49
C ASP A 102 -5.79 -19.95 20.81
N GLN A 103 -6.65 -19.11 21.38
CA GLN A 103 -7.94 -18.76 20.78
C GLN A 103 -7.73 -18.00 19.45
N VAL A 104 -6.80 -17.04 19.41
CA VAL A 104 -6.48 -16.30 18.19
C VAL A 104 -5.91 -17.22 17.09
N GLN A 105 -5.02 -18.15 17.45
CA GLN A 105 -4.51 -19.15 16.50
C GLN A 105 -5.64 -20.01 15.91
N HIS A 106 -6.62 -20.41 16.73
CA HIS A 106 -7.79 -21.15 16.24
C HIS A 106 -8.65 -20.29 15.31
N LEU A 107 -8.89 -19.04 15.66
CA LEU A 107 -9.66 -18.09 14.84
C LEU A 107 -8.99 -17.87 13.48
N THR A 108 -7.72 -17.51 13.46
CA THR A 108 -6.97 -17.23 12.22
C THR A 108 -6.86 -18.45 11.32
N LYS A 109 -6.62 -19.63 11.90
CA LYS A 109 -6.63 -20.92 11.17
C LYS A 109 -8.00 -21.20 10.55
N LYS A 110 -9.09 -20.91 11.27
CA LYS A 110 -10.45 -21.09 10.75
C LYS A 110 -10.75 -20.09 9.63
N ILE A 111 -10.32 -18.83 9.77
CA ILE A 111 -10.42 -17.80 8.72
C ILE A 111 -9.68 -18.27 7.46
N ASP A 112 -8.39 -18.64 7.59
CA ASP A 112 -7.58 -19.10 6.46
C ASP A 112 -8.23 -20.29 5.75
N THR A 113 -8.64 -21.30 6.51
CA THR A 113 -9.26 -22.52 5.96
C THR A 113 -10.58 -22.17 5.23
N THR A 114 -11.41 -21.30 5.80
CA THR A 114 -12.71 -20.94 5.22
C THR A 114 -12.53 -20.17 3.91
N ILE A 115 -11.65 -19.17 3.90
CA ILE A 115 -11.41 -18.32 2.72
C ILE A 115 -10.68 -19.10 1.64
N ARG A 116 -9.61 -19.81 1.99
CA ARG A 116 -8.81 -20.58 1.04
C ARG A 116 -9.60 -21.71 0.37
N LYS A 117 -10.48 -22.37 1.12
CA LYS A 117 -11.35 -23.42 0.56
C LYS A 117 -12.26 -22.86 -0.55
N LYS A 118 -12.67 -21.60 -0.45
CA LYS A 118 -13.60 -20.97 -1.39
C LYS A 118 -12.87 -20.30 -2.56
N SER A 119 -11.89 -19.47 -2.28
CA SER A 119 -11.19 -18.65 -3.29
C SER A 119 -9.93 -19.31 -3.88
N GLY A 120 -9.42 -20.38 -3.28
CA GLY A 120 -8.12 -20.98 -3.65
C GLY A 120 -6.90 -20.15 -3.21
N VAL A 121 -7.12 -18.97 -2.62
CA VAL A 121 -6.06 -18.00 -2.29
C VAL A 121 -6.07 -17.72 -0.79
N MET A 122 -4.87 -17.57 -0.18
CA MET A 122 -4.76 -17.22 1.23
C MET A 122 -5.37 -15.84 1.52
N PRO A 123 -5.98 -15.62 2.69
CA PRO A 123 -6.38 -14.28 3.11
C PRO A 123 -5.20 -13.44 3.59
N PHE A 124 -5.30 -12.12 3.46
CA PHE A 124 -4.63 -11.25 4.40
C PHE A 124 -5.43 -11.27 5.72
N ILE A 125 -4.73 -11.50 6.81
CA ILE A 125 -5.26 -11.41 8.18
C ILE A 125 -4.46 -10.32 8.86
N ALA A 126 -5.10 -9.18 9.12
CA ALA A 126 -4.47 -7.94 9.53
C ALA A 126 -4.86 -7.51 10.94
N LEU A 127 -4.07 -6.61 11.53
CA LEU A 127 -4.40 -5.83 12.71
C LEU A 127 -3.54 -4.56 12.78
N ASP A 128 -3.81 -3.69 13.77
CA ASP A 128 -2.98 -2.55 14.16
C ASP A 128 -2.20 -2.88 15.43
N GLN A 129 -0.92 -3.15 15.31
CA GLN A 129 -0.02 -3.39 16.42
C GLN A 129 1.18 -2.43 16.30
N GLU A 130 0.92 -1.15 16.64
CA GLU A 130 1.90 -0.07 16.47
C GLU A 130 2.87 0.01 17.66
N GLY A 131 2.37 -0.28 18.86
CA GLY A 131 3.02 -0.01 20.12
C GLY A 131 2.32 1.10 20.91
N GLY A 132 2.79 1.39 22.12
CA GLY A 132 2.24 2.45 22.96
C GLY A 132 0.74 2.27 23.22
N GLN A 133 -0.06 3.20 22.70
CA GLN A 133 -1.51 3.19 22.90
C GLN A 133 -2.25 2.30 21.92
N VAL A 134 -1.68 2.01 20.74
CA VAL A 134 -2.31 1.16 19.72
C VAL A 134 -1.71 -0.25 19.79
N LEU A 135 -2.25 -1.03 20.71
CA LEU A 135 -1.86 -2.41 20.98
C LEU A 135 -3.10 -3.29 21.11
N ARG A 136 -3.03 -4.49 20.54
CA ARG A 136 -4.00 -5.56 20.76
C ARG A 136 -3.44 -6.56 21.78
N MET A 137 -4.33 -7.28 22.44
CA MET A 137 -3.95 -8.32 23.43
C MET A 137 -2.93 -7.84 24.48
N ARG A 138 -3.08 -6.67 25.05
CA ARG A 138 -2.15 -6.01 25.99
C ARG A 138 -1.67 -6.91 27.14
N LYS A 139 -2.48 -7.89 27.55
CA LYS A 139 -2.14 -8.82 28.64
C LYS A 139 -1.29 -10.00 28.20
N ALA A 140 -1.28 -10.32 26.90
CA ALA A 140 -0.61 -11.49 26.36
C ALA A 140 0.67 -11.17 25.59
N PHE A 141 0.78 -9.96 25.07
CA PHE A 141 1.99 -9.46 24.41
C PHE A 141 2.92 -8.73 25.41
N PRO A 142 4.24 -8.81 25.21
CA PRO A 142 5.16 -7.91 25.87
C PRO A 142 4.76 -6.46 25.55
N PRO A 143 4.94 -5.51 26.50
CA PRO A 143 4.70 -4.11 26.23
C PRO A 143 5.65 -3.62 25.11
N ILE A 144 5.07 -3.18 24.00
CA ILE A 144 5.79 -2.59 22.88
C ILE A 144 5.82 -1.08 23.12
N PRO A 145 7.00 -0.42 23.14
CA PRO A 145 7.09 1.02 23.28
C PRO A 145 6.32 1.75 22.19
N SER A 146 5.92 2.99 22.46
CA SER A 146 5.38 3.86 21.41
C SER A 146 6.45 4.18 20.36
N GLU A 147 6.04 4.46 19.13
CA GLU A 147 7.00 4.89 18.10
C GLU A 147 7.75 6.15 18.49
N GLN A 148 7.11 7.07 19.25
CA GLN A 148 7.78 8.24 19.81
C GLN A 148 8.89 7.86 20.78
N ALA A 149 8.65 6.91 21.68
CA ALA A 149 9.67 6.45 22.62
C ALA A 149 10.84 5.77 21.88
N ILE A 150 10.55 5.00 20.83
CA ILE A 150 11.56 4.40 19.98
C ILE A 150 12.35 5.50 19.26
N GLY A 151 11.69 6.49 18.66
CA GLY A 151 12.32 7.63 18.00
C GLY A 151 13.23 8.46 18.91
N GLN A 152 12.77 8.71 20.15
CA GLN A 152 13.54 9.42 21.18
C GLN A 152 14.81 8.69 21.61
N SER A 153 14.92 7.37 21.38
CA SER A 153 16.14 6.63 21.65
C SER A 153 17.33 7.09 20.80
N GLY A 154 17.08 7.71 19.66
CA GLY A 154 18.10 8.08 18.68
C GLY A 154 18.76 6.88 17.99
N GLN A 155 18.20 5.66 18.14
CA GLN A 155 18.78 4.42 17.63
C GLN A 155 17.78 3.72 16.68
N PRO A 156 17.86 3.94 15.35
CA PRO A 156 16.91 3.35 14.38
C PRO A 156 16.84 1.83 14.45
N GLU A 157 17.94 1.15 14.74
CA GLU A 157 17.98 -0.32 14.92
C GLU A 157 16.98 -0.82 15.98
N GLN A 158 16.59 -0.03 16.95
CA GLN A 158 15.53 -0.40 17.90
C GLN A 158 14.18 -0.59 17.20
N ALA A 159 13.87 0.23 16.19
CA ALA A 159 12.64 0.06 15.40
C ALA A 159 12.62 -1.31 14.70
N LYS A 160 13.76 -1.74 14.15
CA LYS A 160 13.89 -3.08 13.56
C LYS A 160 13.69 -4.19 14.57
N GLN A 161 14.34 -4.09 15.72
CA GLN A 161 14.23 -5.12 16.77
C GLN A 161 12.79 -5.26 17.26
N TRP A 162 12.10 -4.16 17.53
CA TRP A 162 10.70 -4.18 17.93
C TRP A 162 9.77 -4.70 16.81
N ALA A 163 9.98 -4.28 15.56
CA ALA A 163 9.21 -4.76 14.42
C ALA A 163 9.42 -6.26 14.17
N LEU A 164 10.66 -6.75 14.26
CA LEU A 164 10.98 -8.18 14.14
C LEU A 164 10.31 -9.01 15.25
N MET A 165 10.40 -8.55 16.50
CA MET A 165 9.75 -9.22 17.62
C MET A 165 8.24 -9.24 17.44
N THR A 166 7.62 -8.09 17.17
CA THR A 166 6.18 -7.96 16.94
C THR A 166 5.73 -8.85 15.80
N GLY A 167 6.38 -8.76 14.65
CA GLY A 167 6.04 -9.56 13.47
C GLY A 167 6.18 -11.05 13.70
N THR A 168 7.20 -11.48 14.44
CA THR A 168 7.40 -12.88 14.80
C THR A 168 6.25 -13.41 15.66
N GLU A 169 5.80 -12.63 16.65
CA GLU A 169 4.68 -13.05 17.50
C GLU A 169 3.35 -13.05 16.71
N LEU A 170 3.11 -12.04 15.87
CA LEU A 170 1.93 -12.01 15.00
C LEU A 170 1.87 -13.20 14.06
N LYS A 171 2.99 -13.56 13.44
CA LYS A 171 3.09 -14.74 12.56
C LYS A 171 2.74 -16.04 13.27
N LYS A 172 3.18 -16.22 14.52
CA LYS A 172 2.80 -17.37 15.35
C LYS A 172 1.30 -17.47 15.56
N LEU A 173 0.60 -16.33 15.61
CA LEU A 173 -0.85 -16.24 15.72
C LEU A 173 -1.58 -16.44 14.38
N GLY A 174 -0.86 -16.64 13.27
CA GLY A 174 -1.45 -16.74 11.94
C GLY A 174 -1.87 -15.39 11.33
N ILE A 175 -1.38 -14.27 11.90
CA ILE A 175 -1.58 -12.92 11.39
C ILE A 175 -0.42 -12.61 10.45
N ASN A 176 -0.71 -12.14 9.24
CA ASN A 176 0.30 -11.96 8.20
C ASN A 176 0.45 -10.51 7.71
N VAL A 177 -0.37 -9.57 8.23
CA VAL A 177 -0.28 -8.13 7.93
C VAL A 177 -0.33 -7.34 9.24
N ASN A 178 0.63 -6.42 9.43
CA ASN A 178 0.54 -5.41 10.49
C ASN A 178 0.39 -4.01 9.88
N PHE A 179 -0.65 -3.28 10.23
CA PHE A 179 -0.82 -1.88 9.85
C PHE A 179 0.03 -0.96 10.73
N ALA A 180 1.34 -1.10 10.57
CA ALA A 180 2.44 -0.32 11.12
C ALA A 180 3.64 -0.43 10.16
N PRO A 181 4.62 0.49 10.16
CA PRO A 181 4.78 1.63 11.05
C PRO A 181 3.96 2.86 10.64
N VAL A 182 3.75 3.77 11.61
CA VAL A 182 3.24 5.12 11.34
C VAL A 182 4.39 6.00 10.88
N VAL A 183 4.22 6.62 9.72
CA VAL A 183 5.23 7.53 9.13
C VAL A 183 4.76 8.99 9.08
N ASP A 184 3.67 9.30 9.77
CA ASP A 184 3.20 10.66 9.98
C ASP A 184 4.19 11.48 10.79
N LEU A 185 4.32 12.77 10.51
CA LEU A 185 5.19 13.68 11.25
C LEU A 185 4.45 14.24 12.47
N GLY A 186 4.84 13.79 13.68
CA GLY A 186 4.32 14.36 14.91
C GLY A 186 2.85 14.05 15.20
N SER A 187 2.40 12.87 14.93
CA SER A 187 1.03 12.42 15.20
C SER A 187 0.68 12.47 16.69
N GLN A 188 -0.61 12.60 16.98
CA GLN A 188 -1.14 12.53 18.36
C GLN A 188 -0.86 11.16 19.00
N ALA A 189 -0.98 11.09 20.33
CA ALA A 189 -0.90 9.85 21.11
C ALA A 189 0.43 9.08 20.96
N GLU A 190 1.54 9.78 20.79
CA GLU A 190 2.89 9.20 20.72
C GLU A 190 3.09 8.22 19.54
N ARG A 191 2.29 8.35 18.48
CA ARG A 191 2.27 7.42 17.32
C ARG A 191 3.30 7.76 16.25
N SER A 192 4.16 8.76 16.41
CA SER A 192 5.17 9.17 15.43
C SER A 192 6.58 9.08 16.00
N TYR A 193 7.52 8.59 15.21
CA TYR A 193 8.93 8.57 15.58
C TYR A 193 9.50 9.98 15.84
N SER A 194 9.09 10.99 15.06
CA SER A 194 9.63 12.36 15.14
C SER A 194 8.76 13.36 14.36
N LEU A 195 9.11 14.65 14.52
CA LEU A 195 8.67 15.75 13.64
C LEU A 195 9.59 15.91 12.43
N ASP A 196 10.79 15.34 12.46
CA ASP A 196 11.78 15.42 11.37
C ASP A 196 11.57 14.31 10.35
N PRO A 197 11.32 14.61 9.06
CA PRO A 197 11.04 13.61 8.05
C PRO A 197 12.23 12.67 7.77
N GLY A 198 13.47 13.13 7.99
CA GLY A 198 14.67 12.31 7.86
C GLY A 198 14.75 11.26 8.96
N VAL A 199 14.47 11.65 10.21
CA VAL A 199 14.40 10.74 11.36
C VAL A 199 13.29 9.71 11.14
N VAL A 200 12.05 10.15 10.81
CA VAL A 200 10.94 9.23 10.53
C VAL A 200 11.31 8.23 9.43
N THR A 201 11.94 8.70 8.35
CA THR A 201 12.38 7.82 7.26
C THR A 201 13.37 6.75 7.74
N GLN A 202 14.37 7.12 8.54
CA GLN A 202 15.38 6.17 9.05
C GLN A 202 14.77 5.10 9.94
N PHE A 203 13.90 5.50 10.88
CA PHE A 203 13.25 4.56 11.79
C PHE A 203 12.25 3.65 11.07
N ALA A 204 11.46 4.21 10.15
CA ALA A 204 10.52 3.43 9.36
C ALA A 204 11.20 2.44 8.41
N HIS A 205 12.34 2.81 7.80
CA HIS A 205 13.18 1.89 7.02
C HIS A 205 13.56 0.66 7.84
N GLU A 206 14.06 0.85 9.04
CA GLU A 206 14.44 -0.25 9.93
C GLU A 206 13.22 -1.06 10.39
N ALA A 207 12.08 -0.43 10.65
CA ALA A 207 10.85 -1.14 10.98
C ALA A 207 10.37 -2.02 9.83
N VAL A 208 10.36 -1.52 8.59
CA VAL A 208 10.03 -2.29 7.38
C VAL A 208 10.95 -3.50 7.24
N ALA A 209 12.27 -3.30 7.43
CA ALA A 209 13.25 -4.40 7.43
C ALA A 209 12.95 -5.45 8.50
N GLY A 210 12.55 -5.01 9.72
CA GLY A 210 12.18 -5.91 10.83
C GLY A 210 10.94 -6.76 10.51
N TYR A 211 9.85 -6.17 10.00
CA TYR A 211 8.66 -6.90 9.57
C TYR A 211 8.95 -7.85 8.40
N GLY A 212 9.74 -7.40 7.42
CA GLY A 212 10.19 -8.23 6.31
C GLY A 212 10.99 -9.46 6.78
N GLN A 213 11.88 -9.29 7.78
CA GLN A 213 12.64 -10.38 8.39
C GLN A 213 11.73 -11.36 9.18
N ALA A 214 10.69 -10.85 9.83
CA ALA A 214 9.68 -11.68 10.47
C ALA A 214 8.85 -12.48 9.45
N GLY A 215 8.81 -12.04 8.21
CA GLY A 215 8.03 -12.64 7.13
C GLY A 215 6.55 -12.33 7.25
N ILE A 216 6.19 -11.08 7.52
CA ILE A 216 4.83 -10.52 7.41
C ILE A 216 4.87 -9.23 6.61
N TRP A 217 3.73 -8.84 6.07
CA TRP A 217 3.57 -7.52 5.46
C TRP A 217 3.41 -6.44 6.51
N CYS A 218 3.95 -5.26 6.23
CA CYS A 218 3.72 -4.04 7.01
C CYS A 218 2.90 -3.03 6.20
N SER A 219 2.51 -1.91 6.80
CA SER A 219 1.83 -0.82 6.09
C SER A 219 2.32 0.53 6.56
N LEU A 220 2.80 1.34 5.61
CA LEU A 220 3.09 2.74 5.88
C LEU A 220 1.78 3.52 5.98
N LYS A 221 1.61 4.33 7.03
CA LYS A 221 0.37 5.08 7.27
C LYS A 221 0.61 6.41 7.98
N HIS A 222 -0.25 7.36 7.73
CA HIS A 222 -1.46 7.38 6.90
C HIS A 222 -1.23 8.35 5.73
N PHE A 223 -1.03 7.82 4.53
CA PHE A 223 -0.74 8.65 3.34
C PHE A 223 -1.85 9.68 3.09
N PRO A 224 -1.54 10.94 2.77
CA PRO A 224 -0.25 11.61 2.51
C PRO A 224 0.48 12.15 3.76
N GLY A 225 0.01 11.86 4.99
CA GLY A 225 0.58 12.30 6.27
C GLY A 225 -0.39 13.14 7.09
N ILE A 226 -0.91 12.55 8.19
CA ILE A 226 -1.95 13.18 9.03
C ILE A 226 -1.43 13.79 10.34
N GLY A 227 -0.10 13.92 10.49
CA GLY A 227 0.48 14.40 11.75
C GLY A 227 0.03 15.80 12.19
N LYS A 228 -0.52 16.59 11.27
CA LYS A 228 -1.00 17.97 11.50
C LYS A 228 -2.50 18.09 11.74
N VAL A 229 -3.25 16.99 11.72
CA VAL A 229 -4.70 17.03 12.00
C VAL A 229 -4.97 17.46 13.44
N LYS A 230 -6.06 18.17 13.63
CA LYS A 230 -6.49 18.66 14.94
C LYS A 230 -7.66 17.87 15.49
N THR A 231 -8.54 17.44 14.62
CA THR A 231 -9.70 16.59 14.93
C THR A 231 -9.33 15.14 14.71
N ASP A 232 -9.73 14.26 15.60
CA ASP A 232 -9.57 12.82 15.39
C ASP A 232 -10.47 12.37 14.23
N PRO A 233 -9.91 11.79 13.13
CA PRO A 233 -10.70 11.33 11.98
C PRO A 233 -11.74 10.26 12.32
N HIS A 234 -11.62 9.57 13.48
CA HIS A 234 -12.66 8.66 13.97
C HIS A 234 -13.93 9.40 14.37
N ILE A 235 -13.83 10.68 14.75
CA ILE A 235 -14.97 11.49 15.19
C ILE A 235 -15.62 12.21 14.03
N ASP A 236 -14.84 12.93 13.22
CA ASP A 236 -15.33 13.70 12.07
C ASP A 236 -14.23 14.01 11.06
N GLY A 237 -14.62 14.57 9.90
CA GLY A 237 -13.68 15.02 8.88
C GLY A 237 -12.75 16.11 9.38
N ASP A 238 -11.49 16.05 8.95
CA ASP A 238 -10.50 17.11 9.17
C ASP A 238 -9.73 17.36 7.87
N SER A 239 -8.94 18.43 7.87
CA SER A 239 -8.12 18.81 6.73
C SER A 239 -6.71 19.21 7.14
N VAL A 240 -5.72 18.81 6.35
CA VAL A 240 -4.34 19.29 6.43
C VAL A 240 -4.17 20.44 5.43
N ASN A 241 -4.14 21.68 5.95
CA ASN A 241 -4.10 22.93 5.16
C ASN A 241 -2.68 23.40 4.82
N SER A 242 -1.72 22.49 4.74
CA SER A 242 -0.36 22.79 4.26
C SER A 242 -0.34 23.04 2.76
N SER A 243 0.58 23.89 2.29
CA SER A 243 0.83 24.05 0.86
C SER A 243 1.37 22.78 0.23
N LYS A 244 1.20 22.61 -1.08
CA LYS A 244 1.75 21.45 -1.81
C LYS A 244 3.27 21.33 -1.64
N ASP A 245 3.96 22.45 -1.66
CA ASP A 245 5.43 22.48 -1.47
C ASP A 245 5.83 22.03 -0.07
N GLU A 246 5.08 22.41 0.96
CA GLU A 246 5.30 21.96 2.32
C GLU A 246 5.02 20.45 2.46
N LEU A 247 3.91 19.96 1.92
CA LEU A 247 3.59 18.53 1.92
C LEU A 247 4.71 17.70 1.26
N LEU A 248 5.19 18.14 0.09
CA LEU A 248 6.28 17.44 -0.63
C LEU A 248 7.62 17.45 0.12
N LYS A 249 7.93 18.52 0.84
CA LYS A 249 9.19 18.67 1.58
C LYS A 249 9.16 18.03 2.97
N GLN A 250 7.98 17.82 3.53
CA GLN A 250 7.78 17.34 4.89
C GLN A 250 6.97 16.04 4.90
N ASP A 251 5.66 16.11 4.92
CA ASP A 251 4.75 15.01 5.24
C ASP A 251 4.83 13.84 4.25
N LEU A 252 5.02 14.13 2.97
CA LEU A 252 5.18 13.13 1.90
C LEU A 252 6.60 12.55 1.81
N LYS A 253 7.59 13.19 2.42
CA LYS A 253 9.01 12.84 2.27
C LYS A 253 9.35 11.42 2.77
N PRO A 254 8.86 10.97 3.93
CA PRO A 254 9.08 9.59 4.37
C PRO A 254 8.50 8.56 3.39
N PHE A 255 7.27 8.77 2.91
CA PHE A 255 6.64 7.88 1.93
C PHE A 255 7.43 7.81 0.63
N GLU A 256 7.80 8.95 0.05
CA GLU A 256 8.58 9.01 -1.19
C GLU A 256 9.91 8.25 -1.06
N ASN A 257 10.63 8.43 0.05
CA ASN A 257 11.90 7.76 0.27
C ASN A 257 11.74 6.24 0.42
N LEU A 258 10.77 5.80 1.24
CA LEU A 258 10.53 4.37 1.48
C LEU A 258 10.06 3.67 0.20
N ILE A 259 9.19 4.29 -0.58
CA ILE A 259 8.75 3.75 -1.89
C ILE A 259 9.94 3.53 -2.84
N LYS A 260 10.91 4.43 -2.84
CA LYS A 260 12.08 4.35 -3.73
C LYS A 260 13.12 3.32 -3.31
N HIS A 261 13.22 3.00 -2.03
CA HIS A 261 14.32 2.20 -1.50
C HIS A 261 13.89 0.85 -0.93
N GLU A 262 12.58 0.64 -0.69
CA GLU A 262 12.05 -0.61 -0.16
C GLU A 262 11.40 -1.47 -1.25
N ASP A 263 11.27 -2.76 -0.93
CA ASP A 263 10.49 -3.68 -1.76
C ASP A 263 8.98 -3.40 -1.59
N ASN A 264 8.40 -2.73 -2.56
CA ASN A 264 7.00 -2.35 -2.54
C ASN A 264 6.04 -3.55 -2.44
N GLN A 265 6.49 -4.75 -2.79
CA GLN A 265 5.66 -5.97 -2.67
C GLN A 265 5.53 -6.47 -1.23
N LYS A 266 6.37 -5.97 -0.32
CA LYS A 266 6.38 -6.36 1.10
C LYS A 266 5.70 -5.36 2.03
N MET A 267 5.26 -4.24 1.51
CA MET A 267 4.58 -3.21 2.29
C MET A 267 3.31 -2.73 1.61
N PHE A 268 2.32 -2.38 2.39
CA PHE A 268 1.11 -1.69 1.95
C PHE A 268 1.28 -0.19 2.19
N ILE A 269 0.44 0.61 1.55
CA ILE A 269 0.26 2.01 1.93
C ILE A 269 -1.22 2.20 2.26
N MET A 270 -1.47 2.61 3.51
CA MET A 270 -2.81 2.98 3.96
C MET A 270 -3.04 4.46 3.71
N VAL A 271 -4.13 4.77 3.01
CA VAL A 271 -4.50 6.14 2.63
C VAL A 271 -5.58 6.66 3.56
N SER A 272 -5.33 7.82 4.16
CA SER A 272 -6.17 8.41 5.20
C SER A 272 -7.53 8.90 4.70
N ASN A 273 -8.47 9.05 5.63
CA ASN A 273 -9.79 9.66 5.42
C ASN A 273 -9.79 11.19 5.56
N VAL A 274 -8.62 11.81 5.57
CA VAL A 274 -8.43 13.27 5.76
C VAL A 274 -8.37 13.98 4.40
N THR A 275 -8.86 15.21 4.35
CA THR A 275 -8.80 16.06 3.15
C THR A 275 -7.50 16.84 3.10
N PHE A 276 -6.90 16.97 1.92
CA PHE A 276 -5.69 17.74 1.64
C PHE A 276 -5.98 18.76 0.52
N PRO A 277 -6.50 19.95 0.83
CA PRO A 277 -6.99 20.90 -0.19
C PRO A 277 -5.93 21.31 -1.22
N ALA A 278 -4.64 21.25 -0.86
CA ALA A 278 -3.54 21.53 -1.78
C ALA A 278 -3.27 20.40 -2.81
N LEU A 279 -3.82 19.20 -2.59
CA LEU A 279 -3.70 18.05 -3.48
C LEU A 279 -5.03 17.72 -4.17
N ASP A 280 -6.12 17.73 -3.41
CA ASP A 280 -7.51 17.62 -3.87
C ASP A 280 -8.42 18.45 -2.95
N PRO A 281 -9.02 19.54 -3.44
CA PRO A 281 -9.86 20.40 -2.62
C PRO A 281 -11.25 19.83 -2.31
N ASN A 282 -11.64 18.75 -2.98
CA ASN A 282 -13.03 18.28 -2.98
C ASN A 282 -13.23 16.95 -2.22
N LEU A 283 -12.21 16.10 -2.19
CA LEU A 283 -12.37 14.72 -1.72
C LEU A 283 -11.32 14.35 -0.65
N PRO A 284 -11.70 13.53 0.34
CA PRO A 284 -10.75 12.89 1.24
C PRO A 284 -9.75 12.02 0.47
N ALA A 285 -8.54 11.85 1.01
CA ALA A 285 -7.45 11.18 0.32
C ALA A 285 -7.81 9.75 -0.14
N CYS A 286 -8.52 8.98 0.69
CA CYS A 286 -8.91 7.59 0.40
C CYS A 286 -9.91 7.41 -0.77
N VAL A 287 -10.49 8.49 -1.28
CA VAL A 287 -11.38 8.51 -2.46
C VAL A 287 -10.91 9.50 -3.52
N SER A 288 -9.69 10.03 -3.40
CA SER A 288 -9.10 11.03 -4.29
C SER A 288 -8.18 10.38 -5.34
N LYS A 289 -8.57 10.45 -6.60
CA LYS A 289 -7.73 10.01 -7.73
C LYS A 289 -6.44 10.83 -7.86
N PRO A 290 -6.43 12.17 -7.73
CA PRO A 290 -5.19 12.96 -7.69
C PRO A 290 -4.19 12.48 -6.65
N ILE A 291 -4.65 12.02 -5.47
CA ILE A 291 -3.78 11.56 -4.40
C ILE A 291 -3.32 10.11 -4.61
N MET A 292 -4.22 9.18 -4.86
CA MET A 292 -3.86 7.77 -4.95
C MET A 292 -3.28 7.37 -6.31
N THR A 293 -3.93 7.78 -7.40
CA THR A 293 -3.45 7.40 -8.74
C THR A 293 -2.34 8.33 -9.22
N ASP A 294 -2.57 9.64 -9.22
CA ASP A 294 -1.66 10.55 -9.92
C ASP A 294 -0.39 10.82 -9.08
N LEU A 295 -0.52 11.01 -7.76
CA LEU A 295 0.64 11.24 -6.89
C LEU A 295 1.29 9.92 -6.44
N LEU A 296 0.56 9.03 -5.74
CA LEU A 296 1.15 7.85 -5.13
C LEU A 296 1.57 6.80 -6.18
N ARG A 297 0.66 6.43 -7.09
CA ARG A 297 0.93 5.39 -8.08
C ARG A 297 1.86 5.89 -9.19
N ASN A 298 1.52 7.04 -9.82
CA ASN A 298 2.23 7.51 -11.02
C ASN A 298 3.47 8.33 -10.69
N THR A 299 3.38 9.33 -9.80
CA THR A 299 4.51 10.23 -9.51
C THR A 299 5.55 9.58 -8.61
N PHE A 300 5.13 8.93 -7.52
CA PHE A 300 6.06 8.23 -6.63
C PHE A 300 6.42 6.83 -7.14
N GLY A 301 5.66 6.27 -8.08
CA GLY A 301 5.95 4.98 -8.72
C GLY A 301 5.65 3.78 -7.83
N TYR A 302 4.76 3.92 -6.84
CA TYR A 302 4.44 2.83 -5.91
C TYR A 302 3.78 1.65 -6.61
N GLN A 303 4.32 0.44 -6.42
CA GLN A 303 3.86 -0.79 -7.09
C GLN A 303 3.17 -1.80 -6.15
N GLY A 304 3.19 -1.56 -4.85
CA GLY A 304 2.52 -2.42 -3.85
C GLY A 304 1.03 -2.17 -3.74
N LEU A 305 0.41 -2.68 -2.68
CA LEU A 305 -1.02 -2.57 -2.44
C LEU A 305 -1.39 -1.27 -1.72
N ILE A 306 -2.35 -0.53 -2.29
CA ILE A 306 -2.96 0.65 -1.67
C ILE A 306 -4.24 0.21 -0.97
N VAL A 307 -4.34 0.48 0.33
CA VAL A 307 -5.53 0.20 1.13
C VAL A 307 -6.14 1.49 1.66
N SER A 308 -7.45 1.57 1.76
CA SER A 308 -8.08 2.69 2.45
C SER A 308 -7.84 2.58 3.96
N ASP A 309 -7.97 3.68 4.68
CA ASP A 309 -8.29 3.64 6.10
C ASP A 309 -9.72 3.10 6.31
N ASP A 310 -10.11 2.83 7.55
CA ASP A 310 -11.45 2.31 7.83
C ASP A 310 -12.55 3.27 7.35
N MET A 311 -13.38 2.78 6.43
CA MET A 311 -14.48 3.55 5.85
C MET A 311 -15.61 3.86 6.84
N GLU A 312 -15.64 3.18 7.99
CA GLU A 312 -16.62 3.42 9.05
C GLU A 312 -16.21 4.54 10.02
N MET A 313 -15.02 5.11 9.86
CA MET A 313 -14.63 6.31 10.60
C MET A 313 -15.55 7.48 10.28
N GLY A 314 -15.81 8.34 11.29
CA GLY A 314 -16.76 9.46 11.18
C GLY A 314 -16.46 10.41 10.02
N ALA A 315 -15.20 10.56 9.65
CA ALA A 315 -14.77 11.35 8.50
C ALA A 315 -15.39 10.89 7.16
N MET A 316 -15.74 9.61 7.03
CA MET A 316 -16.36 9.03 5.84
C MET A 316 -17.83 8.69 6.07
N ALA A 317 -18.14 7.95 7.12
CA ALA A 317 -19.46 7.37 7.37
C ALA A 317 -20.59 8.43 7.52
N LYS A 318 -20.24 9.65 7.95
CA LYS A 318 -21.21 10.75 8.06
C LYS A 318 -21.53 11.44 6.73
N HIS A 319 -20.69 11.27 5.72
CA HIS A 319 -20.74 12.08 4.49
C HIS A 319 -21.04 11.27 3.23
N TYR A 320 -20.82 9.96 3.27
CA TYR A 320 -20.96 9.09 2.10
C TYR A 320 -21.74 7.81 2.43
N ALA A 321 -22.51 7.30 1.47
CA ALA A 321 -23.15 6.00 1.58
C ALA A 321 -22.12 4.87 1.38
N PHE A 322 -22.21 3.80 2.17
CA PHE A 322 -21.26 2.69 2.10
C PHE A 322 -21.20 2.02 0.72
N ALA A 323 -22.35 1.90 0.05
CA ALA A 323 -22.42 1.38 -1.31
C ALA A 323 -21.62 2.19 -2.34
N ASP A 324 -21.41 3.49 -2.11
CA ASP A 324 -20.73 4.38 -3.02
C ASP A 324 -19.24 4.55 -2.65
N MET A 325 -18.92 4.61 -1.34
CA MET A 325 -17.54 4.81 -0.85
C MET A 325 -16.56 3.77 -1.40
N GLY A 326 -16.95 2.49 -1.37
CA GLY A 326 -16.12 1.42 -1.91
C GLY A 326 -15.81 1.61 -3.38
N VAL A 327 -16.83 1.94 -4.17
CA VAL A 327 -16.68 2.21 -5.62
C VAL A 327 -15.79 3.42 -5.86
N MET A 328 -15.97 4.51 -5.11
CA MET A 328 -15.16 5.72 -5.21
C MET A 328 -13.69 5.42 -4.91
N ALA A 329 -13.40 4.70 -3.83
CA ALA A 329 -12.04 4.34 -3.44
C ALA A 329 -11.33 3.47 -4.49
N ILE A 330 -12.00 2.45 -5.02
CA ILE A 330 -11.44 1.59 -6.06
C ILE A 330 -11.19 2.38 -7.35
N LYS A 331 -12.12 3.23 -7.78
CA LYS A 331 -11.94 4.12 -8.93
C LYS A 331 -10.81 5.13 -8.73
N ALA A 332 -10.62 5.62 -7.52
CA ALA A 332 -9.57 6.58 -7.19
C ALA A 332 -8.17 5.96 -7.11
N GLY A 333 -8.04 4.64 -6.92
CA GLY A 333 -6.72 3.98 -6.93
C GLY A 333 -6.49 2.93 -5.85
N ALA A 334 -7.36 2.81 -4.84
CA ALA A 334 -7.24 1.76 -3.83
C ALA A 334 -7.32 0.37 -4.45
N ASP A 335 -6.50 -0.55 -3.96
CA ASP A 335 -6.58 -1.98 -4.30
C ASP A 335 -7.54 -2.70 -3.34
N MET A 336 -7.61 -2.27 -2.09
CA MET A 336 -8.54 -2.80 -1.09
C MET A 336 -9.19 -1.69 -0.28
N VAL A 337 -10.41 -1.95 0.18
CA VAL A 337 -11.17 -1.09 1.08
C VAL A 337 -11.41 -1.80 2.41
N LEU A 338 -11.26 -1.07 3.52
CA LEU A 338 -11.49 -1.55 4.87
C LEU A 338 -12.90 -1.13 5.33
N VAL A 339 -13.71 -2.11 5.75
CA VAL A 339 -14.99 -1.91 6.44
C VAL A 339 -14.98 -2.88 7.61
N CYS A 340 -14.86 -2.39 8.84
CA CYS A 340 -14.24 -3.16 9.91
C CYS A 340 -15.20 -3.56 11.05
N HIS A 341 -16.40 -2.97 11.13
CA HIS A 341 -17.18 -3.03 12.37
C HIS A 341 -18.59 -3.61 12.20
N GLU A 342 -19.38 -3.12 11.24
CA GLU A 342 -20.78 -3.46 11.10
C GLU A 342 -21.04 -4.32 9.86
N TYR A 343 -21.58 -5.51 10.06
CA TYR A 343 -21.91 -6.42 8.95
C TYR A 343 -22.87 -5.83 7.91
N ALA A 344 -23.72 -4.89 8.30
CA ALA A 344 -24.59 -4.18 7.37
C ALA A 344 -23.77 -3.32 6.40
N HIS A 345 -22.81 -2.55 6.92
CA HIS A 345 -21.95 -1.68 6.14
C HIS A 345 -21.02 -2.47 5.19
N GLU A 346 -20.50 -3.60 5.68
CA GLU A 346 -19.72 -4.52 4.84
C GLU A 346 -20.53 -5.02 3.63
N ARG A 347 -21.81 -5.40 3.86
CA ARG A 347 -22.72 -5.84 2.79
C ARG A 347 -23.08 -4.72 1.84
N GLU A 348 -23.40 -3.54 2.35
CA GLU A 348 -23.71 -2.39 1.50
C GLU A 348 -22.54 -2.03 0.58
N THR A 349 -21.31 -2.03 1.12
CA THR A 349 -20.09 -1.80 0.34
C THR A 349 -19.89 -2.90 -0.71
N TYR A 350 -20.02 -4.15 -0.32
CA TYR A 350 -19.91 -5.30 -1.23
C TYR A 350 -20.94 -5.23 -2.37
N ASP A 351 -22.21 -4.96 -2.05
CA ASP A 351 -23.29 -4.88 -3.02
C ASP A 351 -23.10 -3.69 -3.98
N GLY A 352 -22.59 -2.57 -3.48
CA GLY A 352 -22.23 -1.41 -4.29
C GLY A 352 -21.15 -1.74 -5.32
N LEU A 353 -20.06 -2.36 -4.87
CA LEU A 353 -18.96 -2.80 -5.73
C LEU A 353 -19.42 -3.83 -6.76
N LEU A 354 -20.19 -4.82 -6.35
CA LEU A 354 -20.68 -5.87 -7.24
C LEU A 354 -21.67 -5.32 -8.28
N ARG A 355 -22.54 -4.41 -7.89
CA ARG A 355 -23.45 -3.70 -8.80
C ARG A 355 -22.68 -2.92 -9.85
N GLU A 356 -21.66 -2.15 -9.45
CA GLU A 356 -20.83 -1.38 -10.38
C GLU A 356 -20.05 -2.32 -11.32
N TYR A 357 -19.48 -3.40 -10.81
CA TYR A 357 -18.80 -4.42 -11.61
C TYR A 357 -19.70 -5.00 -12.69
N LYS A 358 -20.96 -5.33 -12.35
CA LYS A 358 -21.93 -5.92 -13.31
C LYS A 358 -22.34 -4.94 -14.40
N ASN A 359 -22.42 -3.65 -14.10
CA ASN A 359 -22.99 -2.63 -14.98
C ASN A 359 -21.96 -1.80 -15.76
N ASN A 360 -20.69 -1.81 -15.37
CA ASN A 360 -19.65 -0.92 -15.93
C ASN A 360 -18.44 -1.75 -16.40
N ALA A 361 -18.18 -1.73 -17.73
CA ALA A 361 -17.09 -2.49 -18.33
C ALA A 361 -15.70 -1.98 -17.92
N ASP A 362 -15.53 -0.67 -17.81
CA ASP A 362 -14.25 -0.08 -17.40
C ASP A 362 -13.93 -0.42 -15.95
N PHE A 363 -14.96 -0.43 -15.10
CA PHE A 363 -14.81 -0.85 -13.72
C PHE A 363 -14.46 -2.34 -13.59
N ARG A 364 -15.02 -3.22 -14.45
CA ARG A 364 -14.61 -4.64 -14.52
C ARG A 364 -13.12 -4.78 -14.79
N ASN A 365 -12.62 -4.09 -15.82
CA ASN A 365 -11.21 -4.14 -16.18
C ASN A 365 -10.31 -3.64 -15.03
N LEU A 366 -10.71 -2.56 -14.37
CA LEU A 366 -10.03 -2.02 -13.22
C LEU A 366 -9.99 -3.00 -12.04
N VAL A 367 -11.12 -3.66 -11.75
CA VAL A 367 -11.20 -4.69 -10.70
C VAL A 367 -10.29 -5.86 -11.04
N ASP A 368 -10.30 -6.36 -12.27
CA ASP A 368 -9.49 -7.49 -12.70
C ASP A 368 -7.98 -7.19 -12.56
N GLU A 369 -7.55 -5.95 -12.88
CA GLU A 369 -6.17 -5.50 -12.65
C GLU A 369 -5.81 -5.51 -11.15
N LYS A 370 -6.66 -4.93 -10.32
CA LYS A 370 -6.43 -4.82 -8.86
C LYS A 370 -6.43 -6.19 -8.18
N VAL A 371 -7.39 -7.04 -8.51
CA VAL A 371 -7.46 -8.41 -7.97
C VAL A 371 -6.23 -9.22 -8.40
N THR A 372 -5.75 -9.04 -9.64
CA THR A 372 -4.52 -9.67 -10.10
C THR A 372 -3.31 -9.22 -9.27
N ARG A 373 -3.22 -7.92 -8.92
CA ARG A 373 -2.17 -7.40 -8.04
C ARG A 373 -2.26 -7.99 -6.65
N ILE A 374 -3.47 -8.06 -6.06
CA ILE A 374 -3.72 -8.67 -4.74
C ILE A 374 -3.30 -10.15 -4.73
N VAL A 375 -3.77 -10.92 -5.70
CA VAL A 375 -3.47 -12.37 -5.80
C VAL A 375 -1.98 -12.60 -6.01
N ARG A 376 -1.33 -11.82 -6.87
CA ARG A 376 0.12 -11.89 -7.08
C ARG A 376 0.90 -11.62 -5.79
N THR A 377 0.52 -10.58 -5.04
CA THR A 377 1.14 -10.28 -3.74
C THR A 377 0.99 -11.45 -2.77
N LYS A 378 -0.18 -12.09 -2.72
CA LYS A 378 -0.44 -13.26 -1.86
C LYS A 378 0.38 -14.48 -2.27
N LEU A 379 0.53 -14.75 -3.58
CA LEU A 379 1.31 -15.88 -4.10
C LEU A 379 2.81 -15.72 -3.84
N ASN A 380 3.34 -14.52 -3.91
CA ASN A 380 4.76 -14.24 -3.68
C ASN A 380 5.20 -14.45 -2.21
N HIS A 381 4.28 -14.76 -1.32
CA HIS A 381 4.55 -14.92 0.11
C HIS A 381 4.24 -16.34 0.64
N GLN A 382 3.86 -17.27 -0.23
CA GLN A 382 3.56 -18.67 0.12
C GLN A 382 4.81 -19.51 0.30
#